data_ad970e0731eab63eddb722df31754dea
#
_entry.id   ad970e0731eab63eddb722df31754dea
#
_cell.length_a   1.000
_cell.length_b   1.000
_cell.length_c   1.000
_cell.angle_alpha   90.00
_cell.angle_beta   90.00
_cell.angle_gamma   90.00
#
_symmetry.space_group_name_H-M   'P 1'
#
loop_
_entity.id
_entity.type
_entity.pdbx_description
1 polymer ?
#
loop_
_entity_poly.entity_id
_entity_poly.type
_entity_poly.pdbx_seq_one_letter_code
_entity_poly.pdbx_strand_id
1 'polypeptide(L)'
;MLAARFSLPIALVAACAFATMGCLRQNAGPTASASQARRFPEPPQDNGPVQETDQPSASFILDGEPFCFAGTNNYYLIYKSHKMVDDVLESTKSLGLKVIRIWAYLDRGSLDGTVRNVDGPGEKGGVYFQYWDPVRKAPAYNDGATGLEHLDYVLDKAKKLDLKVMLVLTNNWKDFGGMDQYLVWYGLKEHHQFYTDPVVVQAYEHWIDHLVHRKNSISGSLYRDDPTIFGWELANEPRCINAGEFDHASACSPPLLVQWADATSSFIKSIDPNHMVSVGDEGFFANGNTPHYDGADGVDHTALLAVKHIDFGTYHLYPETWGHRTSWANQWIEDHIDAARSAGKPTLLEEYGIVARRNASGIVTDDARRRMSYSRWHDLVEKRGGNGALFWMLAGVDDEGDAQHGMYPDYDHFDLYATDGAAAIVKAFAASMTTDGQACKLYRQVLPSGSIPRSPFVSASRPSNRPQAQNGARRPPLT
;
A
#
# COMPACT_ATOMS: atom_id res chain seq x y z
N MET A 1 -21.95 -42.30 -22.01
CA MET A 1 -23.27 -41.69 -22.06
C MET A 1 -23.33 -40.55 -21.05
N LEU A 2 -23.74 -39.39 -21.52
CA LEU A 2 -23.96 -38.11 -20.86
C LEU A 2 -22.77 -37.49 -20.08
N ALA A 3 -22.09 -36.60 -20.77
CA ALA A 3 -21.26 -35.57 -20.19
C ALA A 3 -22.13 -34.42 -19.67
N ALA A 4 -22.07 -34.14 -18.39
CA ALA A 4 -22.60 -32.92 -17.82
C ALA A 4 -21.50 -31.84 -17.81
N ARG A 5 -21.64 -30.85 -18.65
CA ARG A 5 -20.82 -29.62 -18.63
C ARG A 5 -21.35 -28.73 -17.51
N PHE A 6 -20.58 -28.54 -16.47
CA PHE A 6 -20.79 -27.46 -15.51
C PHE A 6 -20.00 -26.24 -15.96
N SER A 7 -20.74 -25.21 -16.36
CA SER A 7 -20.19 -23.86 -16.58
C SER A 7 -20.08 -23.20 -15.21
N LEU A 8 -18.87 -22.88 -14.75
CA LEU A 8 -18.66 -22.00 -13.61
C LEU A 8 -18.89 -20.54 -14.03
N PRO A 9 -19.55 -19.73 -13.22
CA PRO A 9 -19.58 -18.28 -13.42
C PRO A 9 -18.27 -17.65 -12.99
N ILE A 10 -17.70 -16.88 -13.89
CA ILE A 10 -16.55 -15.99 -13.67
C ILE A 10 -16.98 -14.96 -12.62
N ALA A 11 -16.35 -14.95 -11.47
CA ALA A 11 -16.48 -13.89 -10.51
C ALA A 11 -15.74 -12.65 -11.03
N LEU A 12 -16.52 -11.67 -11.49
CA LEU A 12 -16.06 -10.34 -11.86
C LEU A 12 -15.63 -9.62 -10.58
N VAL A 13 -14.37 -9.27 -10.44
CA VAL A 13 -13.92 -8.30 -9.43
C VAL A 13 -14.59 -6.97 -9.78
N ALA A 14 -15.48 -6.52 -8.91
CA ALA A 14 -16.34 -5.38 -9.16
C ALA A 14 -15.55 -4.07 -9.04
N ALA A 15 -15.32 -3.44 -10.16
CA ALA A 15 -15.19 -1.99 -10.18
C ALA A 15 -16.52 -1.39 -9.70
N CYS A 16 -16.50 -0.50 -8.72
CA CYS A 16 -17.67 0.20 -8.19
C CYS A 16 -18.53 0.77 -9.30
N ALA A 17 -19.71 0.21 -9.51
CA ALA A 17 -20.74 0.76 -10.38
C ALA A 17 -21.76 1.51 -9.52
N PHE A 18 -21.90 2.79 -9.78
CA PHE A 18 -22.96 3.64 -9.24
C PHE A 18 -24.33 3.13 -9.67
N ALA A 19 -25.19 2.83 -8.72
CA ALA A 19 -26.63 2.65 -8.95
C ALA A 19 -27.35 3.96 -8.69
N THR A 20 -27.79 4.63 -9.75
CA THR A 20 -28.81 5.68 -9.65
C THR A 20 -30.20 5.06 -9.83
N MET A 21 -31.01 5.18 -8.81
CA MET A 21 -32.45 4.90 -8.83
C MET A 21 -33.17 6.06 -9.47
N GLY A 22 -33.93 5.80 -10.49
CA GLY A 22 -34.83 6.78 -11.11
C GLY A 22 -36.03 6.09 -11.79
N CYS A 23 -37.23 6.25 -11.23
CA CYS A 23 -38.46 5.71 -11.73
C CYS A 23 -39.27 6.73 -12.53
N LEU A 24 -39.76 6.30 -13.73
CA LEU A 24 -41.02 6.62 -14.40
C LEU A 24 -41.26 7.98 -15.08
N ARG A 25 -41.46 8.08 -16.36
CA ARG A 25 -42.59 7.87 -17.25
C ARG A 25 -42.40 8.58 -18.59
N GLN A 26 -42.96 7.92 -19.60
CA GLN A 26 -43.05 8.27 -21.02
C GLN A 26 -43.67 9.63 -21.30
N ASN A 27 -43.14 10.35 -22.29
CA ASN A 27 -43.93 10.82 -23.44
C ASN A 27 -43.05 11.29 -24.62
N ALA A 28 -43.60 11.14 -25.82
CA ALA A 28 -42.96 11.17 -27.12
C ALA A 28 -42.60 12.57 -27.65
N GLY A 29 -41.43 12.66 -28.29
CA GLY A 29 -40.86 13.41 -29.40
C GLY A 29 -41.17 14.92 -29.57
N PRO A 30 -40.45 15.67 -30.44
CA PRO A 30 -39.52 15.25 -31.48
C PRO A 30 -38.17 16.01 -31.56
N THR A 31 -37.25 15.43 -32.34
CA THR A 31 -36.15 16.02 -33.16
C THR A 31 -35.09 16.92 -32.54
N ALA A 32 -33.89 16.35 -32.54
CA ALA A 32 -32.58 16.89 -32.90
C ALA A 32 -32.19 18.31 -32.50
N SER A 33 -31.27 18.38 -31.56
CA SER A 33 -30.21 19.38 -31.59
C SER A 33 -28.94 18.81 -30.96
N ALA A 34 -27.84 18.92 -31.69
CA ALA A 34 -26.53 18.46 -31.25
C ALA A 34 -26.17 19.01 -29.87
N SER A 35 -25.93 18.12 -28.88
CA SER A 35 -25.48 18.53 -27.58
C SER A 35 -24.03 19.06 -27.70
N GLN A 36 -23.91 20.35 -27.50
CA GLN A 36 -22.61 20.97 -27.22
C GLN A 36 -22.04 20.35 -25.96
N ALA A 37 -21.00 19.52 -26.12
CA ALA A 37 -20.17 19.10 -25.02
C ALA A 37 -19.63 20.36 -24.31
N ARG A 38 -20.00 20.54 -23.06
CA ARG A 38 -19.41 21.60 -22.21
C ARG A 38 -17.90 21.35 -22.14
N ARG A 39 -17.12 22.16 -22.85
CA ARG A 39 -15.68 22.25 -22.64
C ARG A 39 -15.48 22.90 -21.27
N PHE A 40 -14.95 22.13 -20.33
CA PHE A 40 -14.39 22.72 -19.13
C PHE A 40 -13.16 23.54 -19.54
N PRO A 41 -12.93 24.72 -18.95
CA PRO A 41 -11.70 25.48 -19.22
C PRO A 41 -10.50 24.64 -18.80
N GLU A 42 -9.49 24.59 -19.65
CA GLU A 42 -8.18 24.03 -19.27
C GLU A 42 -7.63 24.87 -18.10
N PRO A 43 -7.13 24.22 -17.03
CA PRO A 43 -6.40 24.96 -16.03
C PRO A 43 -5.16 25.60 -16.68
N PRO A 44 -4.71 26.76 -16.20
CA PRO A 44 -3.53 27.41 -16.73
C PRO A 44 -2.37 26.44 -16.68
N GLN A 45 -1.63 26.34 -17.78
CA GLN A 45 -0.35 25.61 -17.81
C GLN A 45 0.67 26.47 -17.04
N ASP A 46 0.83 26.14 -15.76
CA ASP A 46 1.91 26.72 -14.98
C ASP A 46 3.22 26.01 -15.34
N ASN A 47 3.95 26.58 -16.28
CA ASN A 47 5.29 26.19 -16.67
C ASN A 47 6.35 26.96 -15.87
N GLY A 48 6.02 27.41 -14.68
CA GLY A 48 6.98 28.03 -13.78
C GLY A 48 8.12 27.08 -13.41
N PRO A 49 9.35 27.59 -13.24
CA PRO A 49 10.45 26.75 -12.77
C PRO A 49 10.10 26.17 -11.40
N VAL A 50 10.28 24.84 -11.24
CA VAL A 50 10.17 24.16 -9.95
C VAL A 50 11.10 24.87 -8.97
N GLN A 51 10.54 25.56 -7.98
CA GLN A 51 11.36 26.19 -6.94
C GLN A 51 11.90 25.08 -6.03
N GLU A 52 13.21 24.97 -5.92
CA GLU A 52 13.87 24.21 -4.87
C GLU A 52 13.44 24.78 -3.52
N THR A 53 12.84 23.94 -2.68
CA THR A 53 12.49 24.36 -1.32
C THR A 53 13.69 24.09 -0.40
N ASP A 54 14.17 25.10 0.30
CA ASP A 54 15.32 25.06 1.23
C ASP A 54 15.07 24.25 2.53
N GLN A 55 13.96 23.53 2.66
CA GLN A 55 13.65 22.76 3.86
C GLN A 55 14.18 21.32 3.72
N PRO A 56 14.94 20.85 4.70
CA PRO A 56 15.41 19.46 4.71
C PRO A 56 14.24 18.49 4.85
N SER A 57 14.11 17.59 3.90
CA SER A 57 13.13 16.49 3.95
C SER A 57 13.67 15.36 4.84
N ALA A 58 12.76 14.62 5.48
CA ALA A 58 13.11 13.36 6.14
C ALA A 58 13.45 12.27 5.10
N SER A 59 14.29 11.32 5.46
CA SER A 59 14.68 10.21 4.59
C SER A 59 14.60 8.87 5.31
N PHE A 60 14.39 7.81 4.55
CA PHE A 60 14.74 6.48 5.01
C PHE A 60 16.26 6.35 5.14
N ILE A 61 16.72 5.65 6.15
CA ILE A 61 18.14 5.40 6.41
C ILE A 61 18.37 3.89 6.48
N LEU A 62 19.30 3.41 5.68
CA LEU A 62 19.78 2.02 5.71
C LEU A 62 21.30 2.04 5.87
N ASP A 63 21.82 1.33 6.86
CA ASP A 63 23.25 1.27 7.17
C ASP A 63 23.92 2.65 7.35
N GLY A 64 23.15 3.62 7.83
CA GLY A 64 23.62 4.98 8.08
C GLY A 64 23.64 5.90 6.84
N GLU A 65 23.13 5.43 5.69
CA GLU A 65 23.05 6.20 4.45
C GLU A 65 21.59 6.42 4.04
N PRO A 66 21.27 7.53 3.34
CA PRO A 66 19.94 7.73 2.77
C PRO A 66 19.55 6.58 1.84
N PHE A 67 18.34 6.08 2.02
CA PHE A 67 17.79 4.98 1.25
C PHE A 67 16.57 5.45 0.45
N CYS A 68 16.77 5.69 -0.86
CA CYS A 68 15.74 5.99 -1.82
C CYS A 68 15.57 4.79 -2.75
N PHE A 69 14.35 4.50 -3.16
CA PHE A 69 14.10 3.26 -3.88
C PHE A 69 12.89 3.33 -4.81
N ALA A 70 12.92 2.48 -5.82
CA ALA A 70 11.74 2.03 -6.53
C ALA A 70 11.37 0.62 -6.03
N GLY A 71 10.10 0.31 -6.06
CA GLY A 71 9.58 -0.98 -5.63
C GLY A 71 8.33 -1.39 -6.40
N THR A 72 7.71 -2.44 -5.91
CA THR A 72 6.47 -2.99 -6.47
C THR A 72 5.61 -3.60 -5.38
N ASN A 73 4.36 -3.90 -5.72
CA ASN A 73 3.42 -4.67 -4.93
C ASN A 73 3.25 -6.06 -5.50
N ASN A 74 2.85 -7.02 -4.67
CA ASN A 74 2.30 -8.29 -5.11
C ASN A 74 1.50 -8.96 -4.00
N TYR A 75 0.26 -9.35 -4.28
CA TYR A 75 -0.63 -9.97 -3.29
C TYR A 75 -0.61 -11.50 -3.30
N TYR A 76 -0.20 -12.13 -4.40
CA TYR A 76 -0.35 -13.58 -4.55
C TYR A 76 0.87 -14.40 -4.07
N LEU A 77 2.00 -13.78 -3.76
CA LEU A 77 3.20 -14.49 -3.30
C LEU A 77 2.95 -15.31 -2.03
N ILE A 78 1.97 -14.91 -1.22
CA ILE A 78 1.68 -15.55 0.06
C ILE A 78 0.91 -16.87 -0.06
N TYR A 79 0.42 -17.22 -1.25
CA TYR A 79 -0.34 -18.48 -1.43
C TYR A 79 -0.01 -19.22 -2.74
N LYS A 80 0.84 -18.70 -3.58
CA LYS A 80 1.25 -19.33 -4.83
C LYS A 80 2.52 -20.14 -4.68
N SER A 81 2.87 -20.93 -5.72
CA SER A 81 4.02 -21.83 -5.72
C SER A 81 5.35 -21.10 -5.49
N HIS A 82 6.34 -21.83 -4.96
CA HIS A 82 7.70 -21.30 -4.81
C HIS A 82 8.29 -20.82 -6.13
N LYS A 83 7.94 -21.46 -7.25
CA LYS A 83 8.41 -21.03 -8.57
C LYS A 83 7.84 -19.67 -8.98
N MET A 84 6.58 -19.40 -8.67
CA MET A 84 5.96 -18.11 -8.91
C MET A 84 6.55 -17.03 -8.00
N VAL A 85 6.81 -17.36 -6.74
CA VAL A 85 7.53 -16.48 -5.80
C VAL A 85 8.93 -16.15 -6.31
N ASP A 86 9.67 -17.15 -6.73
CA ASP A 86 11.04 -16.99 -7.26
C ASP A 86 11.06 -16.08 -8.49
N ASP A 87 10.17 -16.28 -9.43
CA ASP A 87 10.09 -15.50 -10.66
C ASP A 87 9.82 -14.01 -10.40
N VAL A 88 8.84 -13.71 -9.54
CA VAL A 88 8.52 -12.32 -9.20
C VAL A 88 9.66 -11.65 -8.44
N LEU A 89 10.26 -12.30 -7.45
CA LEU A 89 11.34 -11.71 -6.67
C LEU A 89 12.63 -11.54 -7.50
N GLU A 90 12.95 -12.49 -8.39
CA GLU A 90 14.06 -12.37 -9.32
C GLU A 90 13.82 -11.27 -10.36
N SER A 91 12.60 -11.14 -10.86
CA SER A 91 12.18 -10.04 -11.74
C SER A 91 12.27 -8.69 -11.02
N THR A 92 11.82 -8.60 -9.76
CA THR A 92 11.99 -7.42 -8.89
C THR A 92 13.45 -6.99 -8.83
N LYS A 93 14.36 -7.92 -8.52
CA LYS A 93 15.80 -7.67 -8.50
C LYS A 93 16.35 -7.24 -9.86
N SER A 94 15.95 -7.90 -10.95
CA SER A 94 16.44 -7.64 -12.32
C SER A 94 16.05 -6.24 -12.84
N LEU A 95 14.90 -5.73 -12.38
CA LEU A 95 14.42 -4.37 -12.65
C LEU A 95 15.11 -3.31 -11.78
N GLY A 96 15.95 -3.71 -10.82
CA GLY A 96 16.65 -2.82 -9.91
C GLY A 96 15.81 -2.33 -8.75
N LEU A 97 14.62 -2.90 -8.57
CA LEU A 97 13.72 -2.58 -7.46
C LEU A 97 14.33 -3.06 -6.14
N LYS A 98 14.03 -2.38 -5.04
CA LYS A 98 14.61 -2.66 -3.73
C LYS A 98 13.60 -3.09 -2.67
N VAL A 99 12.34 -2.68 -2.83
CA VAL A 99 11.27 -2.97 -1.87
C VAL A 99 10.12 -3.64 -2.61
N ILE A 100 9.57 -4.68 -2.00
CA ILE A 100 8.31 -5.29 -2.43
C ILE A 100 7.33 -5.26 -1.26
N ARG A 101 6.11 -4.78 -1.52
CA ARG A 101 5.00 -4.77 -0.56
C ARG A 101 4.12 -5.98 -0.81
N ILE A 102 3.83 -6.75 0.24
CA ILE A 102 3.03 -7.96 0.18
C ILE A 102 2.05 -8.05 1.33
N TRP A 103 1.01 -8.88 1.17
CA TRP A 103 0.10 -9.18 2.26
C TRP A 103 0.76 -10.08 3.32
N ALA A 104 0.57 -9.75 4.58
CA ALA A 104 0.90 -10.61 5.71
C ALA A 104 -0.38 -11.04 6.45
N TYR A 105 -1.45 -11.24 5.73
CA TYR A 105 -2.74 -11.75 6.21
C TYR A 105 -3.36 -12.62 5.12
N LEU A 106 -4.14 -13.60 5.51
CA LEU A 106 -4.97 -14.44 4.66
C LEU A 106 -5.97 -15.14 5.58
N ASP A 107 -7.12 -14.51 5.75
CA ASP A 107 -8.08 -14.84 6.78
C ASP A 107 -9.25 -15.59 6.18
N ARG A 108 -9.75 -16.59 6.91
CA ARG A 108 -10.90 -17.37 6.48
C ARG A 108 -11.87 -17.61 7.63
N GLY A 109 -13.07 -18.07 7.31
CA GLY A 109 -14.03 -18.57 8.28
C GLY A 109 -13.52 -19.78 9.05
N SER A 110 -14.41 -20.54 9.65
CA SER A 110 -14.03 -21.77 10.36
C SER A 110 -13.73 -22.92 9.39
N LEU A 111 -12.87 -23.84 9.81
CA LEU A 111 -12.53 -25.03 9.02
C LEU A 111 -13.69 -26.01 8.87
N ASP A 112 -14.64 -25.99 9.80
CA ASP A 112 -15.85 -26.80 9.78
C ASP A 112 -17.03 -26.15 9.02
N GLY A 113 -16.83 -24.95 8.47
CA GLY A 113 -17.82 -24.21 7.69
C GLY A 113 -18.93 -23.54 8.52
N THR A 114 -18.86 -23.57 9.86
CA THR A 114 -19.87 -22.92 10.73
C THR A 114 -19.77 -21.40 10.70
N VAL A 115 -18.59 -20.84 10.39
CA VAL A 115 -18.35 -19.43 10.12
C VAL A 115 -17.89 -19.27 8.68
N ARG A 116 -18.57 -18.43 7.92
CA ARG A 116 -18.32 -18.24 6.49
C ARG A 116 -17.04 -17.45 6.20
N ASN A 117 -16.49 -17.65 5.01
CA ASN A 117 -15.50 -16.74 4.43
C ASN A 117 -16.20 -15.49 3.86
N VAL A 118 -15.66 -14.31 4.08
CA VAL A 118 -16.15 -13.07 3.46
C VAL A 118 -15.69 -12.94 2.02
N ASP A 119 -14.50 -13.40 1.70
CA ASP A 119 -13.92 -13.40 0.35
C ASP A 119 -14.57 -14.45 -0.59
N GLY A 120 -15.59 -15.15 -0.11
CA GLY A 120 -16.29 -16.19 -0.86
C GLY A 120 -15.53 -17.51 -0.90
N PRO A 121 -15.97 -18.46 -1.76
CA PRO A 121 -15.40 -19.81 -1.82
C PRO A 121 -14.05 -19.88 -2.56
N GLY A 122 -13.44 -18.75 -2.90
CA GLY A 122 -12.18 -18.71 -3.61
C GLY A 122 -11.09 -19.43 -2.81
N GLU A 123 -10.60 -20.55 -3.34
CA GLU A 123 -9.49 -21.27 -2.74
C GLU A 123 -8.18 -20.61 -3.17
N LYS A 124 -7.48 -20.05 -2.21
CA LYS A 124 -6.09 -19.58 -2.39
C LYS A 124 -5.14 -20.79 -2.28
N GLY A 125 -5.33 -21.79 -3.16
CA GLY A 125 -4.54 -23.03 -3.13
C GLY A 125 -4.66 -23.84 -1.83
N GLY A 126 -5.74 -23.63 -1.03
CA GLY A 126 -5.86 -24.23 0.30
C GLY A 126 -5.02 -23.53 1.38
N VAL A 127 -4.34 -22.43 1.06
CA VAL A 127 -3.51 -21.65 1.99
C VAL A 127 -4.39 -20.66 2.76
N TYR A 128 -4.09 -20.51 4.06
CA TYR A 128 -4.70 -19.52 4.95
C TYR A 128 -3.78 -19.29 6.15
N PHE A 129 -3.81 -18.08 6.72
CA PHE A 129 -2.97 -17.72 7.87
C PHE A 129 -3.78 -17.74 9.17
N GLN A 130 -4.99 -17.21 9.13
CA GLN A 130 -5.90 -17.17 10.25
C GLN A 130 -7.21 -17.87 9.91
N TYR A 131 -7.83 -18.49 10.91
CA TYR A 131 -9.15 -19.11 10.82
C TYR A 131 -9.88 -19.05 12.14
N TRP A 132 -11.22 -19.12 12.12
CA TRP A 132 -12.00 -19.19 13.34
C TRP A 132 -11.97 -20.59 13.95
N ASP A 133 -11.58 -20.66 15.22
CA ASP A 133 -11.72 -21.89 16.03
C ASP A 133 -13.04 -21.85 16.81
N PRO A 134 -14.05 -22.68 16.46
CA PRO A 134 -15.35 -22.65 17.11
C PRO A 134 -15.33 -23.15 18.54
N VAL A 135 -14.31 -23.94 18.93
CA VAL A 135 -14.14 -24.44 20.30
C VAL A 135 -13.60 -23.35 21.22
N ARG A 136 -12.56 -22.63 20.75
CA ARG A 136 -11.96 -21.50 21.48
C ARG A 136 -12.80 -20.24 21.39
N LYS A 137 -13.68 -20.14 20.38
CA LYS A 137 -14.42 -18.92 20.01
C LYS A 137 -13.48 -17.73 19.78
N ALA A 138 -12.40 -17.97 19.09
CA ALA A 138 -11.36 -17.00 18.77
C ALA A 138 -10.63 -17.38 17.48
N PRO A 139 -9.96 -16.43 16.81
CA PRO A 139 -9.05 -16.75 15.73
C PRO A 139 -7.91 -17.67 16.18
N ALA A 140 -7.51 -18.57 15.30
CA ALA A 140 -6.35 -19.44 15.44
C ALA A 140 -5.45 -19.29 14.20
N TYR A 141 -4.20 -19.71 14.33
CA TYR A 141 -3.16 -19.45 13.32
C TYR A 141 -2.71 -20.76 12.68
N ASN A 142 -2.43 -20.68 11.38
CA ASN A 142 -1.87 -21.79 10.60
C ASN A 142 -0.38 -21.53 10.38
N ASP A 143 0.45 -22.10 11.24
CA ASP A 143 1.91 -21.95 11.19
C ASP A 143 2.62 -22.89 10.20
N GLY A 144 1.87 -23.86 9.64
CA GLY A 144 2.44 -24.94 8.83
C GLY A 144 2.53 -24.64 7.33
N ALA A 145 2.72 -25.73 6.57
CA ALA A 145 3.00 -25.70 5.12
C ALA A 145 1.86 -25.13 4.26
N THR A 146 0.63 -25.11 4.74
CA THR A 146 -0.51 -24.44 4.07
C THR A 146 -0.84 -23.09 4.72
N GLY A 147 0.12 -22.51 5.40
CA GLY A 147 -0.03 -21.26 6.14
C GLY A 147 1.22 -20.39 6.08
N LEU A 148 1.67 -19.98 7.26
CA LEU A 148 2.75 -18.99 7.40
C LEU A 148 4.13 -19.45 6.88
N GLU A 149 4.34 -20.75 6.59
CA GLU A 149 5.56 -21.19 5.91
C GLU A 149 5.69 -20.62 4.49
N HIS A 150 4.58 -20.24 3.83
CA HIS A 150 4.64 -19.48 2.57
C HIS A 150 5.29 -18.10 2.77
N LEU A 151 4.89 -17.38 3.81
CA LEU A 151 5.49 -16.08 4.13
C LEU A 151 6.96 -16.22 4.55
N ASP A 152 7.30 -17.27 5.31
CA ASP A 152 8.69 -17.59 5.64
C ASP A 152 9.54 -17.75 4.38
N TYR A 153 9.02 -18.45 3.36
CA TYR A 153 9.73 -18.66 2.10
C TYR A 153 9.95 -17.36 1.34
N VAL A 154 8.93 -16.49 1.26
CA VAL A 154 9.06 -15.18 0.61
C VAL A 154 10.16 -14.36 1.27
N LEU A 155 10.18 -14.29 2.59
CA LEU A 155 11.19 -13.53 3.34
C LEU A 155 12.59 -14.11 3.16
N ASP A 156 12.76 -15.44 3.21
CA ASP A 156 14.04 -16.09 3.01
C ASP A 156 14.58 -15.88 1.57
N LYS A 157 13.71 -15.95 0.56
CA LYS A 157 14.08 -15.68 -0.83
C LYS A 157 14.41 -14.21 -1.05
N ALA A 158 13.63 -13.28 -0.51
CA ALA A 158 13.89 -11.84 -0.59
C ALA A 158 15.25 -11.49 0.06
N LYS A 159 15.55 -12.09 1.21
CA LYS A 159 16.85 -11.94 1.89
C LYS A 159 18.02 -12.37 0.99
N LYS A 160 17.92 -13.51 0.33
CA LYS A 160 18.95 -14.01 -0.60
C LYS A 160 19.14 -13.10 -1.82
N LEU A 161 18.11 -12.35 -2.19
CA LEU A 161 18.14 -11.40 -3.30
C LEU A 161 18.49 -9.96 -2.86
N ASP A 162 18.73 -9.71 -1.58
CA ASP A 162 18.95 -8.37 -1.02
C ASP A 162 17.79 -7.41 -1.32
N LEU A 163 16.56 -7.90 -1.13
CA LEU A 163 15.32 -7.14 -1.22
C LEU A 163 14.78 -6.87 0.17
N LYS A 164 14.05 -5.77 0.32
CA LYS A 164 13.28 -5.46 1.51
C LYS A 164 11.81 -5.77 1.27
N VAL A 165 11.11 -6.22 2.30
CA VAL A 165 9.71 -6.62 2.23
C VAL A 165 8.88 -5.79 3.19
N MET A 166 7.87 -5.08 2.68
CA MET A 166 6.86 -4.39 3.49
C MET A 166 5.68 -5.32 3.72
N LEU A 167 5.27 -5.50 4.96
CA LEU A 167 4.28 -6.47 5.39
C LEU A 167 2.99 -5.78 5.81
N VAL A 168 1.92 -5.98 5.04
CA VAL A 168 0.58 -5.45 5.28
C VAL A 168 -0.20 -6.39 6.19
N LEU A 169 -0.70 -5.91 7.31
CA LEU A 169 -1.22 -6.74 8.40
C LEU A 169 -2.70 -7.11 8.26
N THR A 170 -3.48 -6.35 7.49
CA THR A 170 -4.89 -6.60 7.16
C THR A 170 -5.35 -5.74 5.97
N ASN A 171 -6.62 -5.81 5.59
CA ASN A 171 -7.18 -5.08 4.45
C ASN A 171 -8.53 -4.44 4.81
N ASN A 172 -8.75 -3.22 4.35
CA ASN A 172 -10.07 -2.60 4.40
C ASN A 172 -11.11 -3.37 3.58
N TRP A 173 -10.69 -3.91 2.43
CA TRP A 173 -11.54 -4.67 1.53
C TRP A 173 -11.67 -6.12 1.99
N LYS A 174 -12.74 -6.77 1.57
CA LYS A 174 -13.02 -8.18 1.92
C LYS A 174 -12.07 -9.20 1.30
N ASP A 175 -11.27 -8.76 0.32
CA ASP A 175 -10.35 -9.65 -0.39
C ASP A 175 -9.33 -10.23 0.59
N PHE A 176 -9.14 -11.53 0.52
CA PHE A 176 -8.31 -12.34 1.45
C PHE A 176 -8.81 -12.32 2.90
N GLY A 177 -10.07 -11.93 3.14
CA GLY A 177 -10.70 -11.86 4.44
C GLY A 177 -10.68 -10.46 5.04
N GLY A 178 -9.52 -9.96 5.42
CA GLY A 178 -9.32 -8.61 5.93
C GLY A 178 -10.21 -8.26 7.13
N MET A 179 -10.47 -6.97 7.32
CA MET A 179 -11.24 -6.44 8.45
C MET A 179 -12.64 -7.06 8.56
N ASP A 180 -13.31 -7.30 7.42
CA ASP A 180 -14.64 -7.88 7.40
C ASP A 180 -14.67 -9.32 7.92
N GLN A 181 -13.58 -10.08 7.78
CA GLN A 181 -13.53 -11.43 8.36
C GLN A 181 -13.52 -11.41 9.88
N TYR A 182 -12.86 -10.44 10.50
CA TYR A 182 -12.93 -10.23 11.95
C TYR A 182 -14.36 -9.92 12.41
N LEU A 183 -15.08 -9.07 11.65
CA LEU A 183 -16.47 -8.74 11.97
C LEU A 183 -17.36 -10.00 11.91
N VAL A 184 -17.17 -10.85 10.90
CA VAL A 184 -17.90 -12.11 10.78
C VAL A 184 -17.57 -13.06 11.92
N TRP A 185 -16.33 -13.19 12.35
CA TRP A 185 -15.92 -14.04 13.46
C TRP A 185 -16.66 -13.70 14.76
N TYR A 186 -16.88 -12.40 14.99
CA TYR A 186 -17.50 -11.91 16.24
C TYR A 186 -18.99 -11.53 16.06
N GLY A 187 -19.57 -11.73 14.87
CA GLY A 187 -20.99 -11.46 14.61
C GLY A 187 -21.35 -9.97 14.58
N LEU A 188 -20.36 -9.12 14.31
CA LEU A 188 -20.51 -7.68 14.15
C LEU A 188 -21.00 -7.34 12.74
N LYS A 189 -21.47 -6.08 12.53
CA LYS A 189 -22.16 -5.73 11.28
C LYS A 189 -21.80 -4.35 10.73
N GLU A 190 -20.94 -3.62 11.39
CA GLU A 190 -20.56 -2.26 10.97
C GLU A 190 -19.04 -2.20 10.83
N HIS A 191 -18.55 -1.77 9.66
CA HIS A 191 -17.13 -1.80 9.31
C HIS A 191 -16.25 -1.13 10.36
N HIS A 192 -16.66 0.03 10.90
CA HIS A 192 -15.91 0.75 11.91
C HIS A 192 -15.69 -0.01 13.22
N GLN A 193 -16.47 -1.08 13.46
CA GLN A 193 -16.29 -1.91 14.65
C GLN A 193 -14.95 -2.66 14.64
N PHE A 194 -14.31 -2.80 13.47
CA PHE A 194 -12.94 -3.28 13.41
C PHE A 194 -11.98 -2.37 14.19
N TYR A 195 -12.20 -1.07 14.11
CA TYR A 195 -11.36 -0.08 14.80
C TYR A 195 -11.73 0.15 16.26
N THR A 196 -12.94 -0.21 16.68
CA THR A 196 -13.49 0.24 17.95
C THR A 196 -13.96 -0.86 18.89
N ASP A 197 -14.33 -2.03 18.38
CA ASP A 197 -14.77 -3.12 19.26
C ASP A 197 -13.56 -3.72 19.99
N PRO A 198 -13.56 -3.73 21.34
CA PRO A 198 -12.38 -4.12 22.11
C PRO A 198 -11.97 -5.58 21.90
N VAL A 199 -12.91 -6.45 21.53
CA VAL A 199 -12.62 -7.87 21.30
C VAL A 199 -11.95 -8.04 19.95
N VAL A 200 -12.40 -7.29 18.94
CA VAL A 200 -11.81 -7.28 17.59
C VAL A 200 -10.42 -6.65 17.61
N VAL A 201 -10.28 -5.51 18.27
CA VAL A 201 -8.98 -4.83 18.45
C VAL A 201 -7.98 -5.78 19.12
N GLN A 202 -8.38 -6.44 20.19
CA GLN A 202 -7.51 -7.42 20.87
C GLN A 202 -7.16 -8.62 19.96
N ALA A 203 -8.12 -9.12 19.19
CA ALA A 203 -7.86 -10.23 18.25
C ALA A 203 -6.86 -9.81 17.17
N TYR A 204 -6.96 -8.59 16.67
CA TYR A 204 -6.02 -8.03 15.71
C TYR A 204 -4.63 -7.80 16.33
N GLU A 205 -4.54 -7.28 17.54
CA GLU A 205 -3.27 -7.17 18.28
C GLU A 205 -2.62 -8.54 18.52
N HIS A 206 -3.40 -9.59 18.81
CA HIS A 206 -2.87 -10.95 18.93
C HIS A 206 -2.30 -11.48 17.61
N TRP A 207 -2.91 -11.13 16.46
CA TRP A 207 -2.36 -11.44 15.15
C TRP A 207 -1.01 -10.76 14.94
N ILE A 208 -0.94 -9.47 15.21
CA ILE A 208 0.31 -8.69 15.12
C ILE A 208 1.39 -9.31 16.01
N ASP A 209 1.06 -9.62 17.26
CA ASP A 209 1.99 -10.23 18.21
C ASP A 209 2.51 -11.58 17.69
N HIS A 210 1.61 -12.40 17.13
CA HIS A 210 1.97 -13.69 16.56
C HIS A 210 2.97 -13.56 15.41
N LEU A 211 2.76 -12.61 14.49
CA LEU A 211 3.67 -12.37 13.38
C LEU A 211 5.02 -11.79 13.85
N VAL A 212 4.98 -10.78 14.70
CA VAL A 212 6.19 -10.11 15.20
C VAL A 212 7.11 -11.09 15.93
N HIS A 213 6.54 -12.02 16.69
CA HIS A 213 7.29 -13.05 17.42
C HIS A 213 7.48 -14.36 16.65
N ARG A 214 6.95 -14.45 15.40
CA ARG A 214 7.16 -15.63 14.57
C ARG A 214 8.65 -15.88 14.33
N LYS A 215 9.04 -17.12 14.49
CA LYS A 215 10.35 -17.61 14.07
C LYS A 215 10.22 -18.20 12.67
N ASN A 216 10.86 -17.58 11.69
CA ASN A 216 10.92 -18.08 10.33
C ASN A 216 11.42 -19.54 10.30
N SER A 217 10.67 -20.45 9.75
CA SER A 217 10.93 -21.88 9.74
C SER A 217 12.20 -22.26 8.92
N ILE A 218 12.62 -21.39 8.00
CA ILE A 218 13.77 -21.61 7.11
C ILE A 218 15.02 -20.95 7.66
N SER A 219 14.97 -19.64 7.92
CA SER A 219 16.12 -18.87 8.39
C SER A 219 16.38 -19.01 9.88
N GLY A 220 15.37 -19.34 10.67
CA GLY A 220 15.42 -19.40 12.12
C GLY A 220 15.44 -18.04 12.82
N SER A 221 15.36 -16.91 12.10
CA SER A 221 15.28 -15.57 12.65
C SER A 221 13.87 -15.26 13.14
N LEU A 222 13.71 -14.49 14.23
CA LEU A 222 12.42 -13.88 14.55
C LEU A 222 12.12 -12.79 13.54
N TYR A 223 10.85 -12.59 13.19
CA TYR A 223 10.45 -11.55 12.23
C TYR A 223 10.86 -10.15 12.72
N ARG A 224 10.65 -9.85 14.00
CA ARG A 224 11.10 -8.58 14.59
C ARG A 224 12.61 -8.34 14.58
N ASP A 225 13.40 -9.37 14.29
CA ASP A 225 14.86 -9.30 14.23
C ASP A 225 15.38 -9.53 12.79
N ASP A 226 14.49 -9.65 11.78
CA ASP A 226 14.90 -9.88 10.40
C ASP A 226 14.97 -8.57 9.61
N PRO A 227 16.19 -8.07 9.29
CA PRO A 227 16.37 -6.82 8.55
C PRO A 227 15.87 -6.89 7.09
N THR A 228 15.37 -8.03 6.62
CA THR A 228 14.69 -8.16 5.35
C THR A 228 13.32 -7.45 5.38
N ILE A 229 12.68 -7.42 6.54
CA ILE A 229 11.42 -6.70 6.73
C ILE A 229 11.72 -5.19 6.71
N PHE A 230 11.08 -4.46 5.80
CA PHE A 230 11.17 -3.01 5.69
C PHE A 230 10.38 -2.33 6.81
N GLY A 231 9.18 -2.82 7.06
CA GLY A 231 8.28 -2.30 8.07
C GLY A 231 6.95 -3.03 8.09
N TRP A 232 6.18 -2.70 9.12
CA TRP A 232 4.82 -3.15 9.34
C TRP A 232 3.85 -2.09 8.86
N GLU A 233 2.87 -2.47 8.10
CA GLU A 233 1.81 -1.61 7.65
C GLU A 233 0.49 -2.02 8.31
N LEU A 234 -0.17 -1.06 8.97
CA LEU A 234 -1.34 -1.36 9.78
C LEU A 234 -2.47 -1.99 8.97
N ALA A 235 -2.73 -1.49 7.77
CA ALA A 235 -3.75 -2.07 6.90
C ALA A 235 -3.58 -1.56 5.46
N ASN A 236 -4.01 -2.33 4.48
CA ASN A 236 -4.24 -1.81 3.15
C ASN A 236 -5.49 -0.94 3.13
N GLU A 237 -5.34 0.32 2.72
CA GLU A 237 -6.41 1.28 2.45
C GLU A 237 -7.45 1.45 3.59
N PRO A 238 -7.05 1.56 4.88
CA PRO A 238 -7.99 1.70 5.97
C PRO A 238 -8.79 3.00 5.86
N ARG A 239 -10.12 2.90 5.91
CA ARG A 239 -11.04 4.02 5.86
C ARG A 239 -12.39 3.70 6.49
N CYS A 240 -13.27 4.69 6.57
CA CYS A 240 -14.61 4.50 7.13
C CYS A 240 -15.58 3.81 6.17
N ILE A 241 -15.32 3.88 4.86
CA ILE A 241 -16.19 3.36 3.82
C ILE A 241 -15.58 2.08 3.26
N ASN A 242 -16.39 1.02 3.22
CA ASN A 242 -16.06 -0.26 2.60
C ASN A 242 -17.07 -0.55 1.50
N ALA A 243 -16.66 -1.19 0.40
CA ALA A 243 -17.53 -1.63 -0.67
C ALA A 243 -18.22 -2.97 -0.36
N GLY A 244 -18.03 -3.55 0.82
CA GLY A 244 -18.59 -4.82 1.26
C GLY A 244 -19.98 -4.71 1.87
N GLU A 245 -20.42 -5.79 2.52
CA GLU A 245 -21.72 -5.86 3.18
C GLU A 245 -21.81 -5.14 4.52
N PHE A 246 -20.64 -4.77 5.09
CA PHE A 246 -20.51 -4.07 6.37
C PHE A 246 -20.33 -2.57 6.19
N ASP A 247 -20.73 -2.08 5.03
CA ASP A 247 -20.66 -0.68 4.68
C ASP A 247 -21.51 0.17 5.62
N HIS A 248 -20.98 1.33 5.98
CA HIS A 248 -21.59 2.45 6.72
C HIS A 248 -21.74 2.33 8.23
N ALA A 249 -20.97 3.18 8.86
CA ALA A 249 -21.39 3.71 10.13
C ALA A 249 -21.29 5.23 10.10
N SER A 250 -22.40 5.88 10.40
CA SER A 250 -22.42 7.30 10.75
C SER A 250 -21.49 7.65 11.94
N ALA A 251 -20.97 6.63 12.64
CA ALA A 251 -20.04 6.74 13.74
C ALA A 251 -18.56 6.76 13.33
N CYS A 252 -18.21 6.43 12.08
CA CYS A 252 -16.84 6.50 11.61
C CYS A 252 -16.48 7.90 11.12
N SER A 253 -15.28 8.35 11.44
CA SER A 253 -14.76 9.68 11.11
C SER A 253 -13.25 9.68 11.14
N PRO A 254 -12.56 10.66 10.53
CA PRO A 254 -11.11 10.73 10.54
C PRO A 254 -10.47 10.65 11.94
N PRO A 255 -10.99 11.33 12.99
CA PRO A 255 -10.43 11.18 14.34
C PRO A 255 -10.45 9.77 14.89
N LEU A 256 -11.44 8.95 14.52
CA LEU A 256 -11.51 7.55 14.95
C LEU A 256 -10.37 6.73 14.34
N LEU A 257 -10.12 6.91 13.04
CA LEU A 257 -9.03 6.23 12.35
C LEU A 257 -7.66 6.66 12.91
N VAL A 258 -7.49 7.94 13.21
CA VAL A 258 -6.27 8.46 13.86
C VAL A 258 -6.05 7.82 15.23
N GLN A 259 -7.09 7.68 16.06
CA GLN A 259 -7.01 7.03 17.37
C GLN A 259 -6.62 5.56 17.25
N TRP A 260 -7.22 4.84 16.29
CA TRP A 260 -6.86 3.45 16.01
C TRP A 260 -5.41 3.33 15.56
N ALA A 261 -4.96 4.19 14.63
CA ALA A 261 -3.58 4.19 14.14
C ALA A 261 -2.57 4.48 15.25
N ASP A 262 -2.88 5.42 16.18
CA ASP A 262 -2.01 5.73 17.32
C ASP A 262 -1.91 4.54 18.29
N ALA A 263 -3.04 3.94 18.65
CA ALA A 263 -3.07 2.78 19.54
C ALA A 263 -2.32 1.59 18.94
N THR A 264 -2.63 1.22 17.70
CA THR A 264 -2.05 0.05 17.03
C THR A 264 -0.55 0.22 16.74
N SER A 265 -0.12 1.40 16.26
CA SER A 265 1.30 1.67 16.05
C SER A 265 2.09 1.70 17.35
N SER A 266 1.50 2.23 18.43
CA SER A 266 2.09 2.19 19.78
C SER A 266 2.26 0.75 20.27
N PHE A 267 1.25 -0.11 20.04
CA PHE A 267 1.33 -1.53 20.37
C PHE A 267 2.48 -2.21 19.61
N ILE A 268 2.57 -2.04 18.28
CA ILE A 268 3.66 -2.61 17.47
C ILE A 268 5.00 -2.15 18.02
N LYS A 269 5.22 -0.85 18.24
CA LYS A 269 6.49 -0.32 18.75
C LYS A 269 6.84 -0.84 20.15
N SER A 270 5.87 -1.28 20.93
CA SER A 270 6.11 -1.87 22.26
C SER A 270 6.71 -3.27 22.17
N ILE A 271 6.45 -4.01 21.10
CA ILE A 271 6.89 -5.40 20.89
C ILE A 271 7.96 -5.53 19.79
N ASP A 272 8.06 -4.56 18.90
CA ASP A 272 9.07 -4.46 17.85
C ASP A 272 9.59 -3.00 17.73
N PRO A 273 10.67 -2.66 18.42
CA PRO A 273 11.30 -1.36 18.31
C PRO A 273 12.18 -1.21 17.07
N ASN A 274 12.44 -2.29 16.31
CA ASN A 274 13.42 -2.31 15.23
C ASN A 274 12.84 -1.83 13.90
N HIS A 275 11.61 -2.25 13.57
CA HIS A 275 11.01 -1.98 12.27
C HIS A 275 10.19 -0.69 12.28
N MET A 276 10.10 -0.09 11.09
CA MET A 276 9.22 1.05 10.84
C MET A 276 7.75 0.62 10.81
N VAL A 277 6.87 1.59 11.02
CA VAL A 277 5.41 1.41 10.96
C VAL A 277 4.81 2.49 10.08
N SER A 278 3.92 2.09 9.15
CA SER A 278 3.07 2.97 8.34
C SER A 278 1.59 2.62 8.55
N VAL A 279 0.71 3.50 8.09
CA VAL A 279 -0.74 3.25 8.13
C VAL A 279 -1.18 2.39 6.96
N GLY A 280 -0.72 2.68 5.75
CA GLY A 280 -1.18 2.08 4.49
C GLY A 280 -2.42 2.76 3.92
N ASP A 281 -2.63 4.04 4.26
CA ASP A 281 -3.75 4.81 3.76
C ASP A 281 -3.50 5.31 2.32
N GLU A 282 -4.60 5.52 1.58
CA GLU A 282 -4.55 6.02 0.20
C GLU A 282 -4.11 7.50 0.11
N GLY A 283 -3.97 8.17 1.25
CA GLY A 283 -3.53 9.56 1.30
C GLY A 283 -4.65 10.59 1.27
N PHE A 284 -5.92 10.20 1.47
CA PHE A 284 -7.03 11.16 1.42
C PHE A 284 -6.92 12.21 2.53
N PHE A 285 -7.11 13.46 2.15
CA PHE A 285 -7.05 14.60 3.05
C PHE A 285 -8.43 14.95 3.62
N ALA A 286 -8.45 15.75 4.70
CA ALA A 286 -9.68 16.27 5.31
C ALA A 286 -9.66 17.80 5.47
N ASN A 287 -8.90 18.51 4.63
CA ASN A 287 -8.66 19.94 4.75
C ASN A 287 -9.20 20.77 3.58
N GLY A 288 -9.97 20.16 2.67
CA GLY A 288 -10.52 20.79 1.47
C GLY A 288 -12.01 20.52 1.28
N ASN A 289 -12.55 20.82 0.09
CA ASN A 289 -13.97 20.70 -0.24
C ASN A 289 -14.20 19.90 -1.52
N THR A 290 -13.18 19.25 -2.05
CA THR A 290 -13.27 18.41 -3.25
C THR A 290 -13.10 16.95 -2.88
N PRO A 291 -13.61 16.00 -3.67
CA PRO A 291 -13.40 14.59 -3.41
C PRO A 291 -11.93 14.25 -3.14
N HIS A 292 -11.68 13.36 -2.19
CA HIS A 292 -10.37 12.95 -1.66
C HIS A 292 -9.62 14.02 -0.83
N TYR A 293 -10.21 15.24 -0.70
CA TYR A 293 -9.70 16.31 0.18
C TYR A 293 -10.71 16.72 1.26
N ASP A 294 -11.93 16.20 1.24
CA ASP A 294 -13.05 16.63 2.09
C ASP A 294 -13.27 15.75 3.33
N GLY A 295 -12.45 14.71 3.52
CA GLY A 295 -12.56 13.78 4.63
C GLY A 295 -13.77 12.83 4.56
N ALA A 296 -14.50 12.79 3.42
CA ALA A 296 -15.70 11.98 3.28
C ALA A 296 -15.43 10.47 3.41
N ASP A 297 -14.25 10.02 3.02
CA ASP A 297 -13.82 8.62 3.16
C ASP A 297 -13.43 8.24 4.60
N GLY A 298 -13.43 9.21 5.52
CA GLY A 298 -13.05 9.01 6.93
C GLY A 298 -11.54 8.96 7.16
N VAL A 299 -10.76 9.46 6.22
CA VAL A 299 -9.30 9.55 6.30
C VAL A 299 -8.89 11.02 6.44
N ASP A 300 -7.89 11.29 7.26
CA ASP A 300 -7.13 12.54 7.32
C ASP A 300 -5.65 12.21 7.31
N HIS A 301 -5.09 12.15 6.11
CA HIS A 301 -3.68 11.82 5.90
C HIS A 301 -2.74 12.71 6.72
N THR A 302 -3.04 14.00 6.83
CA THR A 302 -2.21 14.93 7.60
C THR A 302 -2.21 14.59 9.09
N ALA A 303 -3.37 14.23 9.64
CA ALA A 303 -3.48 13.82 11.02
C ALA A 303 -2.84 12.44 11.28
N LEU A 304 -2.96 11.51 10.35
CA LEU A 304 -2.28 10.21 10.41
C LEU A 304 -0.75 10.36 10.39
N LEU A 305 -0.22 11.26 9.55
CA LEU A 305 1.20 11.60 9.56
C LEU A 305 1.68 12.18 10.89
N ALA A 306 0.81 12.86 11.63
CA ALA A 306 1.15 13.45 12.92
C ALA A 306 1.23 12.41 14.06
N VAL A 307 0.71 11.19 13.86
CA VAL A 307 0.75 10.12 14.86
C VAL A 307 2.20 9.76 15.20
N LYS A 308 2.51 9.68 16.50
CA LYS A 308 3.88 9.60 17.02
C LYS A 308 4.66 8.38 16.51
N HIS A 309 4.00 7.23 16.47
CA HIS A 309 4.61 5.94 16.16
C HIS A 309 4.43 5.50 14.71
N ILE A 310 3.85 6.35 13.86
CA ILE A 310 3.90 6.22 12.41
C ILE A 310 5.23 6.86 11.95
N ASP A 311 6.07 6.08 11.31
CA ASP A 311 7.42 6.50 10.93
C ASP A 311 7.45 7.21 9.57
N PHE A 312 6.56 6.84 8.64
CA PHE A 312 6.46 7.43 7.31
C PHE A 312 5.03 7.43 6.80
N GLY A 313 4.75 8.30 5.84
CA GLY A 313 3.45 8.37 5.16
C GLY A 313 3.42 7.52 3.91
N THR A 314 2.24 7.04 3.58
CA THR A 314 1.94 6.30 2.36
C THR A 314 0.80 6.98 1.60
N TYR A 315 0.76 6.84 0.29
CA TYR A 315 -0.38 7.27 -0.51
C TYR A 315 -0.48 6.46 -1.79
N HIS A 316 -1.70 6.33 -2.33
CA HIS A 316 -1.98 5.62 -3.56
C HIS A 316 -2.33 6.57 -4.70
N LEU A 317 -2.33 6.09 -5.95
CA LEU A 317 -2.60 6.92 -7.11
C LEU A 317 -3.24 6.14 -8.25
N TYR A 318 -4.56 6.17 -8.30
CA TYR A 318 -5.39 5.58 -9.34
C TYR A 318 -6.34 6.62 -9.95
N PRO A 319 -5.83 7.64 -10.66
CA PRO A 319 -6.64 8.79 -11.06
C PRO A 319 -7.85 8.40 -11.90
N GLU A 320 -7.72 7.41 -12.79
CA GLU A 320 -8.81 6.97 -13.65
C GLU A 320 -9.93 6.26 -12.86
N THR A 321 -9.56 5.43 -11.89
CA THR A 321 -10.49 4.73 -11.00
C THR A 321 -11.24 5.73 -10.12
N TRP A 322 -10.58 6.79 -9.68
CA TRP A 322 -11.14 7.85 -8.87
C TRP A 322 -11.88 8.94 -9.67
N GLY A 323 -12.02 8.77 -11.00
CA GLY A 323 -12.74 9.71 -11.87
C GLY A 323 -11.96 10.99 -12.20
N HIS A 324 -10.64 10.99 -11.97
CA HIS A 324 -9.76 12.11 -12.26
C HIS A 324 -8.98 11.94 -13.58
N ARG A 325 -8.50 13.05 -14.13
CA ARG A 325 -7.54 13.02 -15.23
C ARG A 325 -6.15 12.72 -14.72
N THR A 326 -5.30 12.14 -15.54
CA THR A 326 -3.91 11.85 -15.19
C THR A 326 -3.10 13.10 -14.81
N SER A 327 -3.49 14.29 -15.30
CA SER A 327 -2.86 15.56 -14.90
C SER A 327 -3.14 15.96 -13.44
N TRP A 328 -4.27 15.54 -12.86
CA TRP A 328 -4.58 15.75 -11.45
C TRP A 328 -3.56 15.08 -10.53
N ALA A 329 -3.05 13.93 -10.97
CA ALA A 329 -2.05 13.17 -10.23
C ALA A 329 -0.77 13.97 -9.90
N ASN A 330 -0.41 14.97 -10.70
CA ASN A 330 0.77 15.77 -10.42
C ASN A 330 0.63 16.53 -9.10
N GLN A 331 -0.51 17.22 -8.92
CA GLN A 331 -0.78 17.96 -7.68
C GLN A 331 -0.90 16.99 -6.50
N TRP A 332 -1.53 15.83 -6.70
CA TRP A 332 -1.66 14.79 -5.68
C TRP A 332 -0.30 14.34 -5.14
N ILE A 333 0.66 14.05 -6.01
CA ILE A 333 2.03 13.70 -5.62
C ILE A 333 2.70 14.85 -4.85
N GLU A 334 2.57 16.07 -5.32
CA GLU A 334 3.17 17.25 -4.70
C GLU A 334 2.60 17.51 -3.30
N ASP A 335 1.27 17.43 -3.14
CA ASP A 335 0.59 17.64 -1.86
C ASP A 335 1.05 16.63 -0.80
N HIS A 336 1.25 15.37 -1.18
CA HIS A 336 1.73 14.34 -0.24
C HIS A 336 3.19 14.53 0.17
N ILE A 337 4.04 14.90 -0.78
CA ILE A 337 5.44 15.20 -0.47
C ILE A 337 5.52 16.43 0.44
N ASP A 338 4.72 17.45 0.21
CA ASP A 338 4.69 18.65 1.04
C ASP A 338 4.09 18.40 2.43
N ALA A 339 3.05 17.57 2.55
CA ALA A 339 2.48 17.15 3.83
C ALA A 339 3.52 16.37 4.66
N ALA A 340 4.18 15.40 4.05
CA ALA A 340 5.23 14.61 4.71
C ALA A 340 6.42 15.46 5.15
N ARG A 341 6.86 16.39 4.29
CA ARG A 341 7.90 17.37 4.63
C ARG A 341 7.50 18.21 5.84
N SER A 342 6.26 18.67 5.87
CA SER A 342 5.73 19.45 6.99
C SER A 342 5.67 18.65 8.29
N ALA A 343 5.38 17.34 8.19
CA ALA A 343 5.42 16.42 9.32
C ALA A 343 6.84 15.98 9.72
N GLY A 344 7.85 16.28 8.91
CA GLY A 344 9.23 15.82 9.11
C GLY A 344 9.37 14.30 9.00
N LYS A 345 8.63 13.67 8.09
CA LYS A 345 8.62 12.22 7.87
C LYS A 345 8.89 11.89 6.40
N PRO A 346 9.47 10.72 6.09
CA PRO A 346 9.53 10.21 4.73
C PRO A 346 8.11 9.95 4.19
N THR A 347 7.97 9.92 2.86
CA THR A 347 6.73 9.53 2.20
C THR A 347 6.98 8.60 1.02
N LEU A 348 6.01 7.74 0.76
CA LEU A 348 6.06 6.69 -0.23
C LEU A 348 4.79 6.71 -1.09
N LEU A 349 4.95 6.90 -2.42
CA LEU A 349 3.90 6.57 -3.37
C LEU A 349 3.79 5.05 -3.43
N GLU A 350 2.94 4.49 -2.57
CA GLU A 350 2.93 3.08 -2.22
C GLU A 350 2.24 2.20 -3.24
N GLU A 351 1.20 2.75 -3.88
CA GLU A 351 0.56 2.13 -5.03
C GLU A 351 0.28 3.16 -6.11
N TYR A 352 0.53 2.80 -7.35
CA TYR A 352 0.08 3.58 -8.49
C TYR A 352 -0.15 2.71 -9.71
N GLY A 353 -1.14 3.07 -10.52
CA GLY A 353 -1.47 2.31 -11.71
C GLY A 353 -2.21 3.13 -12.77
N ILE A 354 -2.03 2.73 -14.02
CA ILE A 354 -2.82 3.12 -15.20
C ILE A 354 -3.23 1.86 -15.92
N VAL A 355 -4.53 1.75 -16.20
CA VAL A 355 -5.08 0.59 -16.91
C VAL A 355 -4.43 0.45 -18.30
N ALA A 356 -3.93 -0.74 -18.59
CA ALA A 356 -3.42 -1.11 -19.91
C ALA A 356 -3.88 -2.52 -20.27
N ARG A 357 -4.72 -2.63 -21.29
CA ARG A 357 -5.33 -3.90 -21.69
C ARG A 357 -4.39 -4.74 -22.52
N ARG A 358 -4.45 -6.05 -22.35
CA ARG A 358 -3.72 -7.03 -23.13
C ARG A 358 -4.60 -7.62 -24.22
N ASN A 359 -3.99 -7.98 -25.35
CA ASN A 359 -4.64 -8.76 -26.40
C ASN A 359 -4.68 -10.26 -26.05
N ALA A 360 -5.27 -11.05 -26.95
CA ALA A 360 -5.36 -12.50 -26.77
C ALA A 360 -4.01 -13.23 -26.70
N SER A 361 -2.90 -12.59 -27.05
CA SER A 361 -1.54 -13.13 -26.92
C SER A 361 -0.81 -12.61 -25.67
N GLY A 362 -1.49 -11.96 -24.73
CA GLY A 362 -0.92 -11.40 -23.52
C GLY A 362 -0.09 -10.12 -23.72
N ILE A 363 -0.07 -9.55 -24.93
CA ILE A 363 0.71 -8.35 -25.24
C ILE A 363 -0.13 -7.12 -24.96
N VAL A 364 0.46 -6.16 -24.24
CA VAL A 364 -0.17 -4.84 -24.04
C VAL A 364 -0.28 -4.11 -25.36
N THR A 365 -1.50 -3.71 -25.72
CA THR A 365 -1.81 -3.11 -27.03
C THR A 365 -1.76 -1.59 -27.04
N ASP A 366 -1.97 -0.96 -25.87
CA ASP A 366 -1.90 0.49 -25.70
C ASP A 366 -1.40 0.83 -24.30
N ASP A 367 -0.09 0.94 -24.14
CA ASP A 367 0.55 1.36 -22.89
C ASP A 367 1.18 2.77 -22.99
N ALA A 368 0.97 3.50 -24.07
CA ALA A 368 1.56 4.81 -24.27
C ALA A 368 1.18 5.78 -23.13
N ARG A 369 -0.10 5.75 -22.70
CA ARG A 369 -0.60 6.55 -21.57
C ARG A 369 0.03 6.10 -20.25
N ARG A 370 0.11 4.79 -19.99
CA ARG A 370 0.79 4.21 -18.83
C ARG A 370 2.24 4.70 -18.76
N ARG A 371 3.00 4.54 -19.84
CA ARG A 371 4.41 4.95 -19.92
C ARG A 371 4.59 6.45 -19.71
N MET A 372 3.78 7.31 -20.33
CA MET A 372 3.84 8.76 -20.14
C MET A 372 3.52 9.15 -18.69
N SER A 373 2.48 8.57 -18.10
CA SER A 373 2.09 8.85 -16.72
C SER A 373 3.16 8.42 -15.74
N TYR A 374 3.66 7.18 -15.88
CA TYR A 374 4.72 6.66 -15.01
C TYR A 374 5.99 7.53 -15.12
N SER A 375 6.43 7.84 -16.33
CA SER A 375 7.60 8.73 -16.52
C SER A 375 7.41 10.08 -15.83
N ARG A 376 6.22 10.70 -15.96
CA ARG A 376 5.92 11.99 -15.33
C ARG A 376 5.87 11.90 -13.81
N TRP A 377 5.23 10.85 -13.25
CA TRP A 377 5.10 10.68 -11.81
C TRP A 377 6.44 10.37 -11.15
N HIS A 378 7.26 9.52 -11.79
CA HIS A 378 8.63 9.24 -11.35
C HIS A 378 9.48 10.50 -11.31
N ASP A 379 9.41 11.32 -12.38
CA ASP A 379 10.07 12.63 -12.44
C ASP A 379 9.67 13.55 -11.28
N LEU A 380 8.38 13.58 -10.93
CA LEU A 380 7.89 14.39 -9.81
C LEU A 380 8.39 13.85 -8.47
N VAL A 381 8.25 12.54 -8.23
CA VAL A 381 8.76 11.92 -7.01
C VAL A 381 10.25 12.24 -6.82
N GLU A 382 11.06 12.06 -7.87
CA GLU A 382 12.49 12.33 -7.80
C GLU A 382 12.81 13.81 -7.56
N LYS A 383 12.22 14.70 -8.36
CA LYS A 383 12.53 16.15 -8.34
C LYS A 383 11.99 16.86 -7.11
N ARG A 384 10.85 16.40 -6.58
CA ARG A 384 10.22 16.96 -5.37
C ARG A 384 10.76 16.36 -4.07
N GLY A 385 11.63 15.34 -4.17
CA GLY A 385 12.22 14.68 -3.02
C GLY A 385 11.27 13.70 -2.32
N GLY A 386 10.46 12.96 -3.08
CA GLY A 386 9.78 11.76 -2.57
C GLY A 386 10.78 10.63 -2.35
N ASN A 387 10.55 9.81 -1.34
CA ASN A 387 11.52 8.81 -0.89
C ASN A 387 11.46 7.50 -1.66
N GLY A 388 10.34 7.23 -2.35
CA GLY A 388 10.16 6.04 -3.16
C GLY A 388 8.80 5.97 -3.85
N ALA A 389 8.68 5.01 -4.78
CA ALA A 389 7.42 4.67 -5.40
C ALA A 389 7.35 3.17 -5.75
N LEU A 390 6.19 2.55 -5.48
CA LEU A 390 5.89 1.15 -5.73
C LEU A 390 4.68 1.05 -6.65
N PHE A 391 4.84 0.49 -7.84
CA PHE A 391 3.70 0.32 -8.75
C PHE A 391 2.84 -0.91 -8.38
N TRP A 392 1.57 -0.84 -8.70
CA TRP A 392 0.65 -1.94 -8.65
C TRP A 392 0.49 -2.54 -10.04
N MET A 393 0.83 -3.83 -10.24
CA MET A 393 1.78 -4.63 -9.50
C MET A 393 2.70 -5.39 -10.47
N LEU A 394 3.82 -5.93 -9.97
CA LEU A 394 4.64 -6.85 -10.78
C LEU A 394 4.03 -8.24 -10.73
N ALA A 395 3.67 -8.76 -11.89
CA ALA A 395 3.24 -10.14 -12.06
C ALA A 395 4.26 -10.92 -12.90
N GLY A 396 4.32 -12.23 -12.70
CA GLY A 396 5.28 -13.13 -13.33
C GLY A 396 4.63 -14.36 -13.94
N VAL A 397 5.38 -15.45 -14.03
CA VAL A 397 4.89 -16.73 -14.54
C VAL A 397 3.77 -17.27 -13.65
N ASP A 398 2.89 -18.07 -14.26
CA ASP A 398 1.93 -18.89 -13.54
C ASP A 398 2.11 -20.35 -13.94
N ASP A 399 2.37 -21.23 -12.98
CA ASP A 399 2.52 -22.67 -13.17
C ASP A 399 1.43 -23.50 -12.46
N GLU A 400 0.39 -22.85 -11.94
CA GLU A 400 -0.69 -23.51 -11.18
C GLU A 400 -1.98 -23.73 -12.00
N GLY A 401 -1.95 -23.43 -13.31
CA GLY A 401 -3.04 -23.78 -14.22
C GLY A 401 -4.04 -22.68 -14.55
N ASP A 402 -3.94 -21.51 -13.92
CA ASP A 402 -4.74 -20.32 -14.26
C ASP A 402 -4.07 -19.46 -15.33
N ALA A 403 -2.88 -19.88 -15.78
CA ALA A 403 -2.01 -19.14 -16.67
C ALA A 403 -2.69 -18.71 -17.96
N GLN A 404 -2.72 -17.41 -18.20
CA GLN A 404 -2.96 -16.84 -19.51
C GLN A 404 -1.58 -16.62 -20.19
N HIS A 405 -1.30 -17.40 -21.25
CA HIS A 405 -0.01 -17.34 -21.95
C HIS A 405 1.22 -17.67 -21.08
N GLY A 406 1.05 -18.50 -20.03
CA GLY A 406 2.11 -18.85 -19.10
C GLY A 406 2.43 -17.76 -18.06
N MET A 407 1.63 -16.70 -17.99
CA MET A 407 1.77 -15.60 -17.04
C MET A 407 0.56 -15.54 -16.12
N TYR A 408 0.75 -15.02 -14.92
CA TYR A 408 -0.35 -14.73 -13.98
C TYR A 408 -1.37 -13.81 -14.66
N PRO A 409 -2.68 -14.10 -14.56
CA PRO A 409 -3.71 -13.32 -15.24
C PRO A 409 -3.79 -11.88 -14.72
N ASP A 410 -3.82 -10.92 -15.64
CA ASP A 410 -4.02 -9.50 -15.37
C ASP A 410 -5.51 -9.21 -15.12
N TYR A 411 -5.99 -9.43 -13.90
CA TYR A 411 -7.41 -9.37 -13.56
C TYR A 411 -7.97 -7.94 -13.53
N ASP A 412 -7.17 -6.99 -13.07
CA ASP A 412 -7.57 -5.58 -12.88
C ASP A 412 -7.04 -4.64 -13.97
N HIS A 413 -6.22 -5.17 -14.88
CA HIS A 413 -5.57 -4.45 -15.98
C HIS A 413 -4.47 -3.47 -15.53
N PHE A 414 -3.98 -3.58 -14.32
CA PHE A 414 -2.85 -2.80 -13.80
C PHE A 414 -1.53 -3.56 -13.84
N ASP A 415 -1.56 -4.89 -13.95
CA ASP A 415 -0.38 -5.73 -13.91
C ASP A 415 0.67 -5.32 -14.93
N LEU A 416 1.92 -5.35 -14.49
CA LEU A 416 3.10 -5.16 -15.30
C LEU A 416 3.92 -6.46 -15.27
N TYR A 417 4.24 -6.98 -16.45
CA TYR A 417 5.23 -8.05 -16.58
C TYR A 417 6.60 -7.44 -16.87
N ALA A 418 7.67 -8.09 -16.43
CA ALA A 418 9.03 -7.61 -16.65
C ALA A 418 9.38 -7.40 -18.14
N THR A 419 8.62 -8.02 -19.06
CA THR A 419 8.75 -7.89 -20.52
C THR A 419 7.93 -6.75 -21.13
N ASP A 420 7.07 -6.08 -20.37
CA ASP A 420 6.23 -4.99 -20.88
C ASP A 420 7.04 -3.71 -21.16
N GLY A 421 6.54 -2.88 -22.08
CA GLY A 421 7.20 -1.62 -22.44
C GLY A 421 7.35 -0.65 -21.25
N ALA A 422 6.39 -0.64 -20.33
CA ALA A 422 6.44 0.17 -19.12
C ALA A 422 7.51 -0.31 -18.11
N ALA A 423 7.94 -1.57 -18.17
CA ALA A 423 9.02 -2.08 -17.30
C ALA A 423 10.34 -1.32 -17.49
N ALA A 424 10.62 -0.87 -18.73
CA ALA A 424 11.80 -0.05 -19.00
C ALA A 424 11.74 1.32 -18.29
N ILE A 425 10.56 1.93 -18.16
CA ILE A 425 10.35 3.18 -17.42
C ILE A 425 10.59 2.97 -15.92
N VAL A 426 10.03 1.89 -15.38
CA VAL A 426 10.24 1.51 -13.97
C VAL A 426 11.73 1.23 -13.69
N LYS A 427 12.40 0.51 -14.57
CA LYS A 427 13.85 0.22 -14.45
C LYS A 427 14.70 1.49 -14.50
N ALA A 428 14.36 2.44 -15.37
CA ALA A 428 15.04 3.73 -15.45
C ALA A 428 14.86 4.53 -14.15
N PHE A 429 13.65 4.55 -13.60
CA PHE A 429 13.37 5.16 -12.30
C PHE A 429 14.12 4.45 -11.16
N ALA A 430 14.16 3.12 -11.13
CA ALA A 430 14.93 2.39 -10.14
C ALA A 430 16.42 2.75 -10.18
N ALA A 431 16.97 3.00 -11.38
CA ALA A 431 18.36 3.43 -11.53
C ALA A 431 18.62 4.87 -11.06
N SER A 432 17.62 5.77 -11.13
CA SER A 432 17.74 7.14 -10.61
C SER A 432 17.54 7.22 -9.09
N MET A 433 16.72 6.33 -8.52
CA MET A 433 16.43 6.24 -7.09
C MET A 433 17.51 5.42 -6.35
N THR A 434 18.76 5.75 -6.57
CA THR A 434 19.90 5.15 -5.87
C THR A 434 20.47 6.11 -4.84
N THR A 435 21.32 5.61 -3.95
CA THR A 435 22.03 6.41 -2.94
C THR A 435 22.80 7.61 -3.56
N ASP A 436 23.27 7.45 -4.80
CA ASP A 436 23.93 8.50 -5.58
C ASP A 436 22.98 9.28 -6.50
N GLY A 437 21.70 8.90 -6.54
CA GLY A 437 20.66 9.55 -7.31
C GLY A 437 20.32 10.95 -6.78
N GLN A 438 19.67 11.78 -7.61
CA GLN A 438 19.34 13.17 -7.27
C GLN A 438 18.45 13.25 -6.02
N ALA A 439 17.44 12.39 -5.91
CA ALA A 439 16.55 12.35 -4.76
C ALA A 439 17.31 12.15 -3.44
N CYS A 440 18.19 11.16 -3.38
CA CYS A 440 18.97 10.89 -2.19
C CYS A 440 20.10 11.91 -1.91
N LYS A 441 20.61 12.60 -2.92
CA LYS A 441 21.60 13.68 -2.73
C LYS A 441 21.03 14.87 -1.97
N LEU A 442 19.77 15.19 -2.17
CA LEU A 442 19.09 16.25 -1.41
C LEU A 442 19.11 15.96 0.10
N TYR A 443 19.05 14.69 0.50
CA TYR A 443 19.10 14.30 1.92
C TYR A 443 20.50 14.26 2.50
N ARG A 444 21.53 13.92 1.72
CA ARG A 444 22.94 13.90 2.20
C ARG A 444 23.44 15.26 2.64
N GLN A 445 22.93 16.33 2.08
CA GLN A 445 23.31 17.71 2.45
C GLN A 445 22.81 18.10 3.84
N VAL A 446 21.86 17.35 4.40
CA VAL A 446 21.18 17.67 5.67
C VAL A 446 21.67 16.80 6.82
N LEU A 447 22.23 15.63 6.56
CA LEU A 447 22.74 14.77 7.62
C LEU A 447 24.03 15.36 8.20
N PRO A 448 24.11 15.57 9.54
CA PRO A 448 25.36 15.98 10.16
C PRO A 448 26.44 14.94 9.87
N SER A 449 27.60 15.36 9.40
CA SER A 449 28.77 14.52 9.25
C SER A 449 29.20 14.01 10.63
N GLY A 450 28.82 12.82 10.99
CA GLY A 450 29.24 12.13 12.22
C GLY A 450 28.13 11.40 12.94
N SER A 451 28.21 10.06 12.92
CA SER A 451 27.63 9.12 13.88
C SER A 451 26.12 8.88 13.85
N ILE A 452 25.62 8.31 12.74
CA ILE A 452 24.49 7.39 12.86
C ILE A 452 25.07 5.98 13.04
N PRO A 453 24.71 5.23 14.08
CA PRO A 453 25.15 3.84 14.19
C PRO A 453 24.68 3.06 12.97
N ARG A 454 25.55 2.30 12.33
CA ARG A 454 25.14 1.41 11.24
C ARG A 454 24.22 0.36 11.82
N SER A 455 22.96 0.37 11.41
CA SER A 455 21.96 -0.64 11.73
C SER A 455 21.59 -1.37 10.44
N PRO A 456 21.43 -2.70 10.46
CA PRO A 456 20.91 -3.43 9.32
C PRO A 456 19.43 -3.15 9.04
N PHE A 457 18.72 -2.49 9.97
CA PHE A 457 17.33 -2.11 9.83
C PHE A 457 17.19 -0.77 9.11
N VAL A 458 16.15 -0.65 8.31
CA VAL A 458 15.74 0.63 7.73
C VAL A 458 15.08 1.44 8.84
N SER A 459 15.44 2.71 8.96
CA SER A 459 14.84 3.64 9.92
C SER A 459 14.45 4.95 9.22
N ALA A 460 13.53 5.70 9.82
CA ALA A 460 13.18 7.05 9.39
C ALA A 460 14.00 8.07 10.17
N SER A 461 14.68 9.00 9.46
CA SER A 461 15.35 10.14 10.08
C SER A 461 14.44 11.37 10.07
N ARG A 462 14.43 12.10 11.18
CA ARG A 462 13.80 13.43 11.24
C ARG A 462 14.89 14.50 11.13
N PRO A 463 14.64 15.64 10.43
CA PRO A 463 15.57 16.77 10.46
C PRO A 463 15.77 17.22 11.91
N SER A 464 17.01 17.36 12.33
CA SER A 464 17.31 17.88 13.66
C SER A 464 17.04 19.40 13.69
N ASN A 465 15.87 19.83 14.13
CA ASN A 465 15.63 21.21 14.56
C ASN A 465 16.42 21.48 15.84
N ARG A 466 17.75 21.64 15.75
CA ARG A 466 18.47 22.33 16.79
C ARG A 466 18.31 23.83 16.56
N PRO A 467 17.74 24.59 17.49
CA PRO A 467 17.83 26.04 17.44
C PRO A 467 19.34 26.38 17.42
N GLN A 468 19.80 27.12 16.42
CA GLN A 468 21.11 27.74 16.48
C GLN A 468 21.11 28.59 17.73
N ALA A 469 21.96 28.22 18.69
CA ALA A 469 22.24 29.04 19.85
C ALA A 469 22.80 30.38 19.34
N GLN A 470 22.00 31.43 19.43
CA GLN A 470 22.50 32.79 19.22
C GLN A 470 23.55 33.05 20.28
N ASN A 471 24.81 33.03 19.89
CA ASN A 471 25.91 33.53 20.66
C ASN A 471 25.75 35.05 20.88
N GLY A 472 25.74 35.45 22.13
CA GLY A 472 26.20 36.77 22.48
C GLY A 472 25.21 37.74 23.08
N ALA A 473 24.98 37.63 24.40
CA ALA A 473 24.82 38.83 25.23
C ALA A 473 25.55 38.59 26.54
N ARG A 474 26.76 39.18 26.66
CA ARG A 474 27.45 39.32 27.93
C ARG A 474 26.58 40.18 28.87
N ARG A 475 26.24 39.68 30.03
CA ARG A 475 25.71 40.50 31.13
C ARG A 475 26.87 41.29 31.77
N PRO A 476 26.70 42.58 32.08
CA PRO A 476 27.67 43.33 32.89
C PRO A 476 27.56 42.90 34.37
N PRO A 477 28.63 43.08 35.16
CA PRO A 477 28.63 42.71 36.56
C PRO A 477 27.82 43.74 37.39
N LEU A 478 27.08 43.20 38.37
CA LEU A 478 26.44 44.00 39.44
C LEU A 478 27.49 44.44 40.44
N THR A 479 27.64 45.72 40.63
CA THR A 479 28.15 46.35 41.85
C THR A 479 26.98 46.70 42.76
#